data_11d875cf4e6f86ff78a5406ec844dbe8
#
_entry.id   11d875cf4e6f86ff78a5406ec844dbe8
#
_cell.length_a   1.000
_cell.length_b   1.000
_cell.length_c   1.000
_cell.angle_alpha   90.00
_cell.angle_beta   90.00
_cell.angle_gamma   90.00
#
_symmetry.space_group_name_H-M   'P 1'
#
loop_
_entity.id
_entity.type
_entity.pdbx_description
1 polymer ?
#
loop_
_entity_poly.entity_id
_entity_poly.type
_entity_poly.pdbx_seq_one_letter_code
_entity_poly.pdbx_strand_id
1 'polypeptide(L)'
;MSTISKQNNPFSSPSAKANSDSVASPLFSQTQIGIASFLGSALAGMTLVAINHFRLNNILSGVASLLLGIAIVAVIIPLGMILPIPGVVFSFIQMGVARMIAKTWFAKQYESNEAMNVGNGSGWVVAGITVTWIVIFVAVLIGIQAV
;
A
#
# COMPACT_ATOMS: atom_id res chain seq x y z
N MET A 1 32.18 50.27 -28.08
CA MET A 1 31.81 49.51 -26.90
C MET A 1 30.29 49.43 -26.86
N SER A 2 29.74 48.33 -27.29
CA SER A 2 28.29 48.10 -27.40
C SER A 2 27.92 47.02 -26.43
N THR A 3 27.32 47.38 -25.29
CA THR A 3 26.79 46.48 -24.29
C THR A 3 25.42 45.97 -24.76
N ILE A 4 25.38 44.73 -25.24
CA ILE A 4 24.12 44.06 -25.57
C ILE A 4 23.43 43.68 -24.24
N SER A 5 22.38 44.43 -23.93
CA SER A 5 21.44 44.12 -22.86
C SER A 5 20.79 42.76 -23.11
N LYS A 6 21.03 41.77 -22.24
CA LYS A 6 20.33 40.48 -22.22
C LYS A 6 18.86 40.75 -21.89
N GLN A 7 18.02 40.78 -22.90
CA GLN A 7 16.57 40.91 -22.78
C GLN A 7 16.01 39.68 -22.08
N ASN A 8 15.63 39.80 -20.83
CA ASN A 8 14.88 38.77 -20.10
C ASN A 8 13.52 38.63 -20.77
N ASN A 9 13.34 37.54 -21.52
CA ASN A 9 12.06 37.18 -22.12
C ASN A 9 11.15 36.63 -21.03
N PRO A 10 10.10 37.34 -20.56
CA PRO A 10 9.21 36.84 -19.51
C PRO A 10 8.31 35.67 -19.97
N PHE A 11 8.35 35.36 -21.25
CA PHE A 11 7.61 34.22 -21.84
C PHE A 11 8.49 33.00 -22.16
N SER A 12 9.75 32.98 -21.71
CA SER A 12 10.49 31.72 -21.75
C SER A 12 9.78 30.76 -20.79
N SER A 13 8.97 29.87 -21.37
CA SER A 13 8.43 28.72 -20.66
C SER A 13 9.59 28.07 -19.87
N PRO A 14 9.42 27.78 -18.57
CA PRO A 14 10.38 26.98 -17.86
C PRO A 14 10.57 25.73 -18.70
N SER A 15 11.75 25.54 -19.24
CA SER A 15 12.11 24.28 -19.86
C SER A 15 11.90 23.24 -18.77
N ALA A 16 10.72 22.63 -18.78
CA ALA A 16 10.50 21.38 -18.11
C ALA A 16 11.52 20.43 -18.75
N LYS A 17 12.72 20.38 -18.20
CA LYS A 17 13.53 19.19 -18.26
C LYS A 17 12.66 18.12 -17.59
N ALA A 18 11.77 17.57 -18.39
CA ALA A 18 11.22 16.26 -18.13
C ALA A 18 12.44 15.34 -18.10
N ASN A 19 13.03 15.21 -16.91
CA ASN A 19 13.79 14.03 -16.60
C ASN A 19 12.79 12.88 -16.74
N SER A 20 12.80 12.27 -17.91
CA SER A 20 12.14 11.00 -18.23
C SER A 20 12.77 9.82 -17.49
N ASP A 21 13.46 10.11 -16.39
CA ASP A 21 14.08 9.11 -15.54
C ASP A 21 13.04 8.62 -14.55
N SER A 22 12.54 7.43 -14.84
CA SER A 22 11.67 6.61 -14.01
C SER A 22 10.37 7.28 -13.57
N VAL A 23 9.31 7.06 -14.32
CA VAL A 23 7.94 7.15 -13.80
C VAL A 23 7.84 6.15 -12.66
N ALA A 24 8.22 6.57 -11.46
CA ALA A 24 8.06 5.79 -10.25
C ALA A 24 6.58 5.42 -10.18
N SER A 25 6.29 4.13 -10.28
CA SER A 25 4.91 3.64 -10.22
C SER A 25 4.26 4.18 -8.95
N PRO A 26 3.04 4.77 -9.03
CA PRO A 26 2.42 5.41 -7.89
C PRO A 26 2.26 4.43 -6.74
N LEU A 27 2.64 4.83 -5.52
CA LEU A 27 2.51 4.01 -4.34
C LEU A 27 1.02 3.93 -3.92
N PHE A 28 0.64 2.81 -3.33
CA PHE A 28 -0.66 2.69 -2.68
C PHE A 28 -0.71 3.54 -1.42
N SER A 29 -1.80 4.30 -1.25
CA SER A 29 -1.99 5.17 -0.10
C SER A 29 -2.30 4.37 1.17
N GLN A 30 -2.10 5.00 2.33
CA GLN A 30 -2.47 4.43 3.64
C GLN A 30 -3.95 4.03 3.70
N THR A 31 -4.83 4.81 3.06
CA THR A 31 -6.26 4.53 3.01
C THR A 31 -6.56 3.28 2.19
N GLN A 32 -5.93 3.13 1.02
CA GLN A 32 -6.07 1.94 0.18
C GLN A 32 -5.59 0.67 0.89
N ILE A 33 -4.45 0.75 1.57
CA ILE A 33 -3.91 -0.36 2.38
C ILE A 33 -4.86 -0.70 3.53
N GLY A 34 -5.40 0.31 4.22
CA GLY A 34 -6.36 0.11 5.29
C GLY A 34 -7.66 -0.55 4.81
N ILE A 35 -8.24 -0.07 3.71
CA ILE A 35 -9.46 -0.65 3.12
C ILE A 35 -9.21 -2.11 2.70
N ALA A 36 -8.10 -2.40 2.04
CA ALA A 36 -7.73 -3.76 1.68
C ALA A 36 -7.62 -4.68 2.90
N SER A 37 -7.02 -4.18 3.99
CA SER A 37 -6.92 -4.93 5.25
C SER A 37 -8.27 -5.16 5.91
N PHE A 38 -9.18 -4.20 5.83
CA PHE A 38 -10.51 -4.32 6.40
C PHE A 38 -11.36 -5.36 5.67
N LEU A 39 -11.35 -5.33 4.33
CA LEU A 39 -12.18 -6.19 3.50
C LEU A 39 -11.55 -7.57 3.24
N GLY A 40 -10.24 -7.62 3.02
CA GLY A 40 -9.53 -8.80 2.57
C GLY A 40 -8.55 -9.40 3.60
N SER A 41 -8.60 -8.99 4.86
CA SER A 41 -7.68 -9.37 5.93
C SER A 41 -6.33 -8.64 5.91
N ALA A 42 -5.57 -8.81 7.01
CA ALA A 42 -4.22 -8.25 7.12
C ALA A 42 -3.31 -8.66 5.96
N LEU A 43 -3.50 -9.84 5.37
CA LEU A 43 -2.74 -10.29 4.20
C LEU A 43 -2.94 -9.40 2.98
N ALA A 44 -4.19 -8.99 2.69
CA ALA A 44 -4.46 -8.10 1.56
C ALA A 44 -3.76 -6.74 1.73
N GLY A 45 -3.84 -6.15 2.92
CA GLY A 45 -3.16 -4.89 3.21
C GLY A 45 -1.64 -5.01 3.16
N MET A 46 -1.07 -6.07 3.75
CA MET A 46 0.37 -6.29 3.74
C MET A 46 0.91 -6.65 2.35
N THR A 47 0.08 -7.24 1.48
CA THR A 47 0.43 -7.41 0.06
C THR A 47 0.60 -6.07 -0.63
N LEU A 48 -0.27 -5.08 -0.38
CA LEU A 48 -0.11 -3.73 -0.95
C LEU A 48 1.13 -3.01 -0.38
N VAL A 49 1.43 -3.21 0.91
CA VAL A 49 2.68 -2.72 1.52
C VAL A 49 3.89 -3.35 0.85
N ALA A 50 3.87 -4.66 0.60
CA ALA A 50 4.94 -5.37 -0.09
C ALA A 50 5.14 -4.85 -1.52
N ILE A 51 4.06 -4.62 -2.27
CA ILE A 51 4.15 -4.05 -3.62
C ILE A 51 4.78 -2.65 -3.58
N ASN A 52 4.43 -1.82 -2.59
CA ASN A 52 5.07 -0.52 -2.42
C ASN A 52 6.58 -0.67 -2.19
N HIS A 53 7.02 -1.62 -1.36
CA HIS A 53 8.43 -1.90 -1.15
C HIS A 53 9.12 -2.40 -2.42
N PHE A 54 8.49 -3.28 -3.19
CA PHE A 54 9.05 -3.75 -4.47
C PHE A 54 9.18 -2.61 -5.48
N ARG A 55 8.23 -1.68 -5.54
CA ARG A 55 8.32 -0.47 -6.38
C ARG A 55 9.43 0.47 -5.94
N LEU A 56 9.79 0.47 -4.66
CA LEU A 56 10.93 1.19 -4.10
C LEU A 56 12.26 0.40 -4.18
N ASN A 57 12.28 -0.71 -4.93
CA ASN A 57 13.44 -1.58 -5.10
C ASN A 57 13.95 -2.20 -3.78
N ASN A 58 13.09 -2.29 -2.76
CA ASN A 58 13.41 -2.86 -1.46
C ASN A 58 12.77 -4.25 -1.30
N ILE A 59 13.38 -5.24 -1.93
CA ILE A 59 12.85 -6.62 -2.00
C ILE A 59 12.76 -7.24 -0.60
N LEU A 60 13.78 -7.04 0.25
CA LEU A 60 13.81 -7.64 1.58
C LEU A 60 12.64 -7.15 2.45
N SER A 61 12.39 -5.84 2.46
CA SER A 61 11.25 -5.27 3.20
C SER A 61 9.91 -5.70 2.61
N GLY A 62 9.83 -5.89 1.28
CA GLY A 62 8.64 -6.43 0.63
C GLY A 62 8.30 -7.84 1.10
N VAL A 63 9.30 -8.73 1.11
CA VAL A 63 9.14 -10.10 1.61
C VAL A 63 8.82 -10.10 3.11
N ALA A 64 9.51 -9.29 3.90
CA ALA A 64 9.22 -9.16 5.34
C ALA A 64 7.78 -8.69 5.60
N SER A 65 7.24 -7.80 4.75
CA SER A 65 5.83 -7.37 4.83
C SER A 65 4.86 -8.54 4.63
N LEU A 66 5.09 -9.39 3.65
CA LEU A 66 4.25 -10.58 3.41
C LEU A 66 4.30 -11.55 4.60
N LEU A 67 5.49 -11.82 5.11
CA LEU A 67 5.66 -12.69 6.28
C LEU A 67 4.98 -12.11 7.52
N LEU A 68 5.05 -10.80 7.71
CA LEU A 68 4.33 -10.12 8.78
C LEU A 68 2.81 -10.24 8.63
N GLY A 69 2.29 -10.13 7.40
CA GLY A 69 0.87 -10.36 7.10
C GLY A 69 0.42 -11.76 7.49
N ILE A 70 1.21 -12.78 7.15
CA ILE A 70 0.96 -14.18 7.51
C ILE A 70 0.99 -14.34 9.04
N ALA A 71 1.98 -13.77 9.72
CA ALA A 71 2.10 -13.85 11.17
C ALA A 71 0.89 -13.20 11.88
N ILE A 72 0.43 -12.05 11.41
CA ILE A 72 -0.75 -11.36 11.96
C ILE A 72 -1.98 -12.27 11.83
N VAL A 73 -2.21 -12.88 10.68
CA VAL A 73 -3.36 -13.76 10.45
C VAL A 73 -3.24 -15.02 11.30
N ALA A 74 -2.05 -15.62 11.42
CA ALA A 74 -1.80 -16.78 12.26
C ALA A 74 -2.10 -16.54 13.75
N VAL A 75 -1.98 -15.30 14.21
CA VAL A 75 -2.34 -14.92 15.59
C VAL A 75 -3.84 -14.60 15.71
N ILE A 76 -4.41 -13.92 14.71
CA ILE A 76 -5.80 -13.44 14.78
C ILE A 76 -6.79 -14.61 14.69
N ILE A 77 -6.52 -15.65 13.88
CA ILE A 77 -7.42 -16.79 13.74
C ILE A 77 -7.66 -17.52 15.07
N PRO A 78 -6.63 -17.99 15.80
CA PRO A 78 -6.85 -18.61 17.09
C PRO A 78 -7.47 -17.66 18.12
N LEU A 79 -7.08 -16.39 18.10
CA LEU A 79 -7.63 -15.40 19.01
C LEU A 79 -9.12 -15.19 18.78
N GLY A 80 -9.57 -15.19 17.52
CA GLY A 80 -10.98 -15.09 17.17
C GLY A 80 -11.80 -16.34 17.54
N MET A 81 -11.15 -17.50 17.68
CA MET A 81 -11.80 -18.74 18.17
C MET A 81 -11.98 -18.74 19.69
N ILE A 82 -11.06 -18.10 20.43
CA ILE A 82 -11.06 -18.10 21.90
C ILE A 82 -11.91 -16.96 22.44
N LEU A 83 -11.89 -15.80 21.79
CA LEU A 83 -12.59 -14.60 22.23
C LEU A 83 -13.95 -14.47 21.52
N PRO A 84 -15.04 -14.33 22.26
CA PRO A 84 -16.38 -14.11 21.69
C PRO A 84 -16.55 -12.66 21.18
N ILE A 85 -15.60 -12.21 20.34
CA ILE A 85 -15.60 -10.86 19.78
C ILE A 85 -16.13 -10.92 18.35
N PRO A 86 -17.06 -10.02 17.96
CA PRO A 86 -17.54 -9.96 16.58
C PRO A 86 -16.39 -9.78 15.58
N GLY A 87 -16.37 -10.56 14.50
CA GLY A 87 -15.32 -10.53 13.49
C GLY A 87 -15.03 -9.14 12.90
N VAL A 88 -16.04 -8.28 12.85
CA VAL A 88 -15.91 -6.90 12.39
C VAL A 88 -14.93 -6.08 13.25
N VAL A 89 -14.85 -6.36 14.55
CA VAL A 89 -13.90 -5.67 15.45
C VAL A 89 -12.47 -6.04 15.06
N PHE A 90 -12.21 -7.31 14.76
CA PHE A 90 -10.91 -7.74 14.26
C PHE A 90 -10.54 -7.07 12.93
N SER A 91 -11.50 -6.87 12.03
CA SER A 91 -11.26 -6.15 10.77
C SER A 91 -10.85 -4.69 11.01
N PHE A 92 -11.46 -4.00 11.97
CA PHE A 92 -11.04 -2.64 12.34
C PHE A 92 -9.63 -2.61 12.96
N ILE A 93 -9.30 -3.57 13.80
CA ILE A 93 -7.96 -3.69 14.38
C ILE A 93 -6.93 -3.90 13.27
N GLN A 94 -7.18 -4.84 12.36
CA GLN A 94 -6.30 -5.12 11.21
C GLN A 94 -6.12 -3.89 10.32
N MET A 95 -7.19 -3.16 10.02
CA MET A 95 -7.14 -1.91 9.27
C MET A 95 -6.26 -0.87 9.98
N GLY A 96 -6.43 -0.70 11.29
CA GLY A 96 -5.65 0.25 12.09
C GLY A 96 -4.17 -0.10 12.09
N VAL A 97 -3.84 -1.37 12.34
CA VAL A 97 -2.46 -1.88 12.34
C VAL A 97 -1.81 -1.70 10.96
N ALA A 98 -2.48 -2.09 9.89
CA ALA A 98 -1.95 -1.97 8.53
C ALA A 98 -1.70 -0.50 8.12
N ARG A 99 -2.61 0.41 8.49
CA ARG A 99 -2.42 1.86 8.27
C ARG A 99 -1.24 2.41 9.07
N MET A 100 -1.09 2.00 10.32
CA MET A 100 0.01 2.43 11.18
C MET A 100 1.35 1.96 10.62
N ILE A 101 1.46 0.70 10.20
CA ILE A 101 2.65 0.14 9.55
C ILE A 101 2.97 0.93 8.27
N ALA A 102 1.98 1.12 7.41
CA ALA A 102 2.17 1.88 6.16
C ALA A 102 2.62 3.32 6.44
N LYS A 103 2.02 3.99 7.41
CA LYS A 103 2.42 5.35 7.80
C LYS A 103 3.86 5.39 8.29
N THR A 104 4.26 4.45 9.15
CA THR A 104 5.61 4.44 9.74
C THR A 104 6.68 4.11 8.69
N TRP A 105 6.42 3.13 7.83
CA TRP A 105 7.41 2.66 6.85
C TRP A 105 7.57 3.58 5.65
N PHE A 106 6.49 4.26 5.25
CA PHE A 106 6.50 5.14 4.08
C PHE A 106 6.33 6.62 4.43
N ALA A 107 6.57 7.03 5.68
CA ALA A 107 6.38 8.41 6.12
C ALA A 107 7.09 9.41 5.19
N LYS A 108 8.40 9.20 4.95
CA LYS A 108 9.19 10.07 4.08
C LYS A 108 8.71 10.08 2.63
N GLN A 109 8.29 8.92 2.13
CA GLN A 109 7.77 8.78 0.77
C GLN A 109 6.40 9.46 0.63
N TYR A 110 5.54 9.33 1.63
CA TYR A 110 4.24 10.01 1.62
C TYR A 110 4.38 11.53 1.73
N GLU A 111 5.29 12.02 2.56
CA GLU A 111 5.57 13.45 2.67
C GLU A 111 6.11 14.04 1.36
N SER A 112 7.05 13.35 0.71
CA SER A 112 7.62 13.79 -0.58
C SER A 112 6.65 13.67 -1.74
N ASN A 113 5.73 12.74 -1.68
CA ASN A 113 4.79 12.42 -2.74
C ASN A 113 3.42 13.09 -2.58
N GLU A 114 3.05 13.64 -1.45
CA GLU A 114 1.86 14.49 -1.31
C GLU A 114 1.92 15.68 -2.28
N ALA A 115 3.13 16.14 -2.65
CA ALA A 115 3.35 17.13 -3.69
C ALA A 115 3.22 16.57 -5.14
N MET A 116 3.20 15.24 -5.35
CA MET A 116 3.28 14.59 -6.65
C MET A 116 2.17 13.55 -6.92
N ASN A 117 0.92 13.81 -6.57
CA ASN A 117 -0.19 12.89 -6.88
C ASN A 117 -0.01 11.45 -6.37
N VAL A 118 0.35 11.26 -5.12
CA VAL A 118 0.29 9.96 -4.45
C VAL A 118 -1.16 9.57 -4.27
N GLY A 119 -1.57 8.54 -4.90
CA GLY A 119 -2.88 7.97 -4.64
C GLY A 119 -3.58 7.33 -5.81
N ASN A 120 -2.97 7.31 -6.98
CA ASN A 120 -3.50 6.63 -8.15
C ASN A 120 -2.90 5.23 -8.36
N GLY A 121 -2.48 4.55 -7.28
CA GLY A 121 -2.41 3.09 -7.34
C GLY A 121 -3.79 2.63 -7.81
N SER A 122 -3.85 1.94 -8.96
CA SER A 122 -5.12 1.57 -9.59
C SER A 122 -6.06 0.94 -8.55
N GLY A 123 -7.21 1.53 -8.30
CA GLY A 123 -8.22 0.99 -7.38
C GLY A 123 -8.63 -0.44 -7.77
N TRP A 124 -8.52 -0.79 -9.04
CA TRP A 124 -8.75 -2.14 -9.56
C TRP A 124 -7.72 -3.15 -9.04
N VAL A 125 -6.45 -2.76 -8.86
CA VAL A 125 -5.43 -3.63 -8.27
C VAL A 125 -5.75 -3.89 -6.80
N VAL A 126 -6.16 -2.85 -6.07
CA VAL A 126 -6.62 -3.00 -4.67
C VAL A 126 -7.80 -3.95 -4.59
N ALA A 127 -8.83 -3.74 -5.42
CA ALA A 127 -10.00 -4.60 -5.48
C ALA A 127 -9.62 -6.04 -5.85
N GLY A 128 -8.79 -6.25 -6.87
CA GLY A 128 -8.34 -7.57 -7.30
C GLY A 128 -7.60 -8.33 -6.19
N ILE A 129 -6.65 -7.70 -5.52
CA ILE A 129 -5.92 -8.31 -4.40
C ILE A 129 -6.87 -8.64 -3.25
N THR A 130 -7.77 -7.73 -2.91
CA THR A 130 -8.76 -7.94 -1.84
C THR A 130 -9.65 -9.14 -2.14
N VAL A 131 -10.22 -9.21 -3.34
CA VAL A 131 -11.07 -10.33 -3.77
C VAL A 131 -10.30 -11.64 -3.78
N THR A 132 -9.06 -11.65 -4.28
CA THR A 132 -8.22 -12.85 -4.30
C THR A 132 -8.02 -13.40 -2.89
N TRP A 133 -7.71 -12.55 -1.91
CA TRP A 133 -7.52 -12.97 -0.53
C TRP A 133 -8.82 -13.42 0.13
N ILE A 134 -9.97 -12.82 -0.19
CA ILE A 134 -11.28 -13.29 0.28
C ILE A 134 -11.55 -14.70 -0.25
N VAL A 135 -11.33 -14.95 -1.54
CA VAL A 135 -11.55 -16.26 -2.16
C VAL A 135 -10.64 -17.33 -1.52
N ILE A 136 -9.36 -17.01 -1.35
CA ILE A 136 -8.40 -17.91 -0.70
C ILE A 136 -8.86 -18.23 0.73
N PHE A 137 -9.26 -17.21 1.50
CA PHE A 137 -9.70 -17.39 2.88
C PHE A 137 -10.95 -18.27 2.98
N VAL A 138 -11.94 -18.04 2.12
CA VAL A 138 -13.17 -18.84 2.05
C VAL A 138 -12.84 -20.28 1.66
N ALA A 139 -11.96 -20.49 0.68
CA ALA A 139 -11.54 -21.83 0.26
C ALA A 139 -10.86 -22.61 1.40
N VAL A 140 -9.99 -21.94 2.17
CA VAL A 140 -9.34 -22.53 3.34
C VAL A 140 -10.36 -22.91 4.41
N LEU A 141 -11.33 -22.04 4.70
CA LEU A 141 -12.37 -22.34 5.69
C LEU A 141 -13.23 -23.54 5.29
N ILE A 142 -13.62 -23.63 4.01
CA ILE A 142 -14.38 -24.79 3.50
C ILE A 142 -13.52 -26.05 3.59
N GLY A 143 -12.23 -25.97 3.23
CA GLY A 143 -11.32 -27.11 3.33
C GLY A 143 -11.15 -27.66 4.75
N ILE A 144 -11.12 -26.75 5.76
CA ILE A 144 -11.02 -27.16 7.18
C ILE A 144 -12.31 -27.86 7.66
N GLN A 145 -13.49 -27.47 7.15
CA GLN A 145 -14.76 -28.10 7.53
C GLN A 145 -15.02 -29.45 6.84
N ALA A 146 -14.26 -29.77 5.80
CA ALA A 146 -14.40 -31.00 5.04
C ALA A 146 -13.53 -32.16 5.57
N VAL A 147 -12.68 -31.87 6.56
CA VAL A 147 -11.82 -32.86 7.26
C VAL A 147 -12.38 -33.21 8.62
#